data_870e3ec0a1a3288edd059ad8a5b11c83
#
_entry.id   870e3ec0a1a3288edd059ad8a5b11c83
#
_cell.length_a   1.000
_cell.length_b   1.000
_cell.length_c   1.000
_cell.angle_alpha   90.00
_cell.angle_beta   90.00
_cell.angle_gamma   90.00
#
_symmetry.space_group_name_H-M   'P 1'
#
loop_
_entity.id
_entity.type
_entity.pdbx_description
1 polymer ?
#
loop_
_entity_poly.entity_id
_entity_poly.type
_entity_poly.pdbx_seq_one_letter_code
_entity_poly.pdbx_strand_id
1 'polypeptide(L)'
;MATAKVLLDTHALIWWAIDDRALSRKVRRLIEDATTIVVVSAASAWEISTKVRLGRLSWPTTRPIEAYCAEQRFEVLSMTFAHAERAGKWPHAHGDPFDRMLAAQSEIERIPLATNDEKIDAFGIETIW
;
A
#
# COMPACT_ATOMS: atom_id res chain seq x y z
N MET A 1 -22.86 8.58 7.15
CA MET A 1 -21.82 7.68 7.71
C MET A 1 -20.51 7.88 6.97
N ALA A 2 -19.39 7.86 7.70
CA ALA A 2 -18.11 7.96 7.07
C ALA A 2 -17.83 6.70 6.22
N THR A 3 -17.32 6.89 5.00
CA THR A 3 -16.87 5.79 4.15
C THR A 3 -15.53 5.26 4.66
N ALA A 4 -15.41 3.95 4.79
CA ALA A 4 -14.14 3.35 5.17
C ALA A 4 -13.09 3.55 4.07
N LYS A 5 -11.87 3.90 4.48
CA LYS A 5 -10.70 3.98 3.60
C LYS A 5 -9.63 3.02 4.10
N VAL A 6 -8.88 2.45 3.18
CA VAL A 6 -7.73 1.60 3.49
C VAL A 6 -6.64 1.83 2.45
N LEU A 7 -5.40 2.01 2.94
CA LEU A 7 -4.21 2.07 2.10
C LEU A 7 -3.61 0.66 2.04
N LEU A 8 -3.41 0.13 0.86
CA LEU A 8 -2.77 -1.18 0.72
C LEU A 8 -1.26 -1.04 0.79
N ASP A 9 -0.58 -1.91 1.54
CA ASP A 9 0.85 -2.05 1.35
C ASP A 9 1.13 -2.78 0.02
N THR A 10 2.38 -2.81 -0.39
CA THR A 10 2.73 -3.36 -1.70
C THR A 10 2.38 -4.84 -1.79
N HIS A 11 2.61 -5.63 -0.73
CA HIS A 11 2.29 -7.05 -0.74
C HIS A 11 0.77 -7.30 -0.78
N ALA A 12 -0.01 -6.50 -0.06
CA ALA A 12 -1.47 -6.61 -0.10
C ALA A 12 -2.00 -6.37 -1.51
N LEU A 13 -1.47 -5.36 -2.21
CA LEU A 13 -1.82 -5.08 -3.61
C LEU A 13 -1.46 -6.26 -4.52
N ILE A 14 -0.24 -6.79 -4.39
CA ILE A 14 0.22 -7.92 -5.19
C ILE A 14 -0.67 -9.15 -4.96
N TRP A 15 -0.91 -9.48 -3.68
CA TRP A 15 -1.71 -10.66 -3.33
C TRP A 15 -3.16 -10.54 -3.79
N TRP A 16 -3.71 -9.34 -3.76
CA TRP A 16 -5.02 -9.09 -4.38
C TRP A 16 -4.97 -9.35 -5.89
N ALA A 17 -3.97 -8.82 -6.57
CA ALA A 17 -3.85 -8.91 -8.02
C ALA A 17 -3.70 -10.36 -8.52
N ILE A 18 -3.04 -11.23 -7.75
CA ILE A 18 -2.83 -12.64 -8.12
C ILE A 18 -3.77 -13.59 -7.36
N ASP A 19 -4.69 -13.06 -6.58
CA ASP A 19 -5.63 -13.84 -5.77
C ASP A 19 -4.92 -14.82 -4.82
N ASP A 20 -3.88 -14.34 -4.14
CA ASP A 20 -3.08 -15.14 -3.21
C ASP A 20 -3.75 -15.26 -1.85
N ARG A 21 -3.70 -16.47 -1.27
CA ARG A 21 -4.24 -16.76 0.07
C ARG A 21 -3.50 -16.05 1.20
N ALA A 22 -2.32 -15.51 0.96
CA ALA A 22 -1.57 -14.71 1.92
C ALA A 22 -2.33 -13.43 2.31
N LEU A 23 -3.18 -12.92 1.42
CA LEU A 23 -4.08 -11.81 1.74
C LEU A 23 -5.13 -12.28 2.74
N SER A 24 -5.22 -11.59 3.89
CA SER A 24 -6.18 -11.99 4.93
C SER A 24 -7.62 -11.87 4.44
N ARG A 25 -8.50 -12.69 5.03
CA ARG A 25 -9.94 -12.63 4.73
C ARG A 25 -10.53 -11.26 5.05
N LYS A 26 -10.07 -10.66 6.14
CA LYS A 26 -10.53 -9.34 6.57
C LYS A 26 -10.20 -8.27 5.52
N VAL A 27 -8.96 -8.22 5.04
CA VAL A 27 -8.54 -7.26 4.02
C VAL A 27 -9.24 -7.55 2.69
N ARG A 28 -9.34 -8.82 2.30
CA ARG A 28 -10.08 -9.21 1.09
C ARG A 28 -11.53 -8.71 1.12
N ARG A 29 -12.22 -8.89 2.23
CA ARG A 29 -13.60 -8.41 2.38
C ARG A 29 -13.70 -6.89 2.30
N LEU A 30 -12.73 -6.17 2.88
CA LEU A 30 -12.68 -4.71 2.76
C LEU A 30 -12.55 -4.27 1.30
N ILE A 31 -11.66 -4.91 0.53
CA ILE A 31 -11.46 -4.58 -0.88
C ILE A 31 -12.70 -4.91 -1.71
N GLU A 32 -13.36 -6.01 -1.42
CA GLU A 32 -14.57 -6.45 -2.11
C GLU A 32 -15.80 -5.59 -1.79
N ASP A 33 -15.80 -4.90 -0.67
CA ASP A 33 -16.90 -4.06 -0.24
C ASP A 33 -16.94 -2.78 -1.10
N ALA A 34 -18.03 -2.59 -1.87
CA ALA A 34 -18.19 -1.46 -2.77
C ALA A 34 -18.20 -0.10 -2.05
N THR A 35 -18.43 -0.07 -0.74
CA THR A 35 -18.41 1.17 0.06
C THR A 35 -17.03 1.52 0.58
N THR A 36 -16.06 0.62 0.51
CA THR A 36 -14.68 0.87 0.94
C THR A 36 -13.92 1.60 -0.16
N ILE A 37 -13.26 2.70 0.20
CA ILE A 37 -12.31 3.36 -0.68
C ILE A 37 -10.94 2.72 -0.48
N VAL A 38 -10.48 1.99 -1.49
CA VAL A 38 -9.17 1.36 -1.49
C VAL A 38 -8.17 2.29 -2.14
N VAL A 39 -7.07 2.56 -1.43
CA VAL A 39 -6.05 3.52 -1.86
C VAL A 39 -4.75 2.78 -2.12
N VAL A 40 -4.11 3.09 -3.25
CA VAL A 40 -2.81 2.55 -3.65
C VAL A 40 -1.83 3.69 -3.82
N SER A 41 -0.68 3.60 -3.16
CA SER A 41 0.36 4.62 -3.23
C SER A 41 1.21 4.51 -4.48
N ALA A 42 1.65 5.64 -4.99
CA ALA A 42 2.71 5.71 -6.00
C ALA A 42 4.00 5.00 -5.51
N ALA A 43 4.24 4.94 -4.21
CA ALA A 43 5.35 4.18 -3.63
C ALA A 43 5.27 2.70 -3.97
N SER A 44 4.08 2.11 -3.98
CA SER A 44 3.88 0.72 -4.36
C SER A 44 4.17 0.49 -5.84
N ALA A 45 3.77 1.43 -6.71
CA ALA A 45 4.10 1.37 -8.12
C ALA A 45 5.62 1.41 -8.34
N TRP A 46 6.32 2.25 -7.61
CA TRP A 46 7.78 2.34 -7.65
C TRP A 46 8.44 1.05 -7.16
N GLU A 47 8.00 0.52 -6.03
CA GLU A 47 8.52 -0.73 -5.48
C GLU A 47 8.32 -1.90 -6.44
N ILE A 48 7.11 -2.08 -6.97
CA ILE A 48 6.78 -3.15 -7.92
C ILE A 48 7.66 -3.03 -9.17
N SER A 49 7.71 -1.84 -9.77
CA SER A 49 8.49 -1.61 -10.99
C SER A 49 9.98 -1.88 -10.78
N THR A 50 10.52 -1.47 -9.63
CA THR A 50 11.91 -1.70 -9.27
C THR A 50 12.20 -3.19 -9.11
N LYS A 51 11.36 -3.91 -8.38
CA LYS A 51 11.57 -5.35 -8.12
C LYS A 51 11.34 -6.20 -9.37
N VAL A 52 10.41 -5.82 -10.23
CA VAL A 52 10.22 -6.48 -11.54
C VAL A 52 11.48 -6.32 -12.41
N ARG A 53 12.03 -5.12 -12.48
CA ARG A 53 13.27 -4.85 -13.22
C ARG A 53 14.45 -5.67 -12.69
N LEU A 54 14.51 -5.88 -11.38
CA LEU A 54 15.59 -6.65 -10.73
C LEU A 54 15.33 -8.16 -10.76
N GLY A 55 14.25 -8.62 -11.38
CA GLY A 55 13.92 -10.04 -11.44
C GLY A 55 13.45 -10.65 -10.12
N ARG A 56 13.04 -9.82 -9.16
CA ARG A 56 12.63 -10.24 -7.80
C ARG A 56 11.14 -10.38 -7.62
N LEU A 57 10.35 -9.96 -8.59
CA LEU A 57 8.91 -9.92 -8.53
C LEU A 57 8.32 -10.09 -9.92
N SER A 58 7.18 -10.81 -10.01
CA SER A 58 6.36 -10.85 -11.21
C SER A 58 5.09 -10.04 -10.96
N TRP A 59 4.75 -9.16 -11.90
CA TRP A 59 3.49 -8.43 -11.89
C TRP A 59 2.60 -9.03 -12.99
N PRO A 60 1.30 -9.30 -12.73
CA PRO A 60 0.49 -10.16 -13.60
C PRO A 60 0.08 -9.54 -14.94
N THR A 61 0.41 -8.29 -15.20
CA THR A 61 0.07 -7.62 -16.45
C THR A 61 1.20 -6.70 -16.91
N THR A 62 1.30 -6.47 -18.22
CA THR A 62 2.21 -5.49 -18.80
C THR A 62 1.62 -4.08 -18.83
N ARG A 63 0.36 -3.93 -18.45
CA ARG A 63 -0.33 -2.63 -18.41
C ARG A 63 0.23 -1.77 -17.27
N PRO A 64 0.19 -0.44 -17.41
CA PRO A 64 0.59 0.44 -16.32
C PRO A 64 -0.18 0.13 -15.03
N ILE A 65 0.52 0.21 -13.89
CA ILE A 65 -0.10 -0.09 -12.58
C ILE A 65 -1.28 0.87 -12.31
N GLU A 66 -1.15 2.12 -12.72
CA GLU A 66 -2.25 3.10 -12.59
C GLU A 66 -3.50 2.65 -13.35
N ALA A 67 -3.34 2.09 -14.56
CA ALA A 67 -4.46 1.56 -15.34
C ALA A 67 -5.11 0.38 -14.63
N TYR A 68 -4.31 -0.50 -14.03
CA TYR A 68 -4.82 -1.60 -13.21
C TYR A 68 -5.64 -1.06 -12.02
N CYS A 69 -5.11 -0.07 -11.32
CA CYS A 69 -5.83 0.57 -10.20
C CYS A 69 -7.16 1.16 -10.65
N ALA A 70 -7.20 1.83 -11.80
CA ALA A 70 -8.43 2.40 -12.34
C ALA A 70 -9.47 1.31 -12.64
N GLU A 71 -9.06 0.19 -13.20
CA GLU A 71 -9.95 -0.96 -13.46
C GLU A 71 -10.53 -1.54 -12.17
N GLN A 72 -9.74 -1.59 -11.11
CA GLN A 72 -10.17 -2.06 -9.80
C GLN A 72 -10.98 -1.01 -9.04
N ARG A 73 -11.10 0.21 -9.55
CA ARG A 73 -11.70 1.37 -8.89
C ARG A 73 -10.95 1.76 -7.61
N PHE A 74 -9.65 1.55 -7.58
CA PHE A 74 -8.77 2.01 -6.51
C PHE A 74 -8.39 3.46 -6.74
N GLU A 75 -8.34 4.25 -5.67
CA GLU A 75 -7.76 5.59 -5.72
C GLU A 75 -6.24 5.50 -5.67
N VAL A 76 -5.57 6.35 -6.42
CA VAL A 76 -4.11 6.47 -6.36
C VAL A 76 -3.71 7.63 -5.45
N LEU A 77 -2.64 7.43 -4.68
CA LEU A 77 -2.11 8.44 -3.76
C LEU A 77 -0.71 8.83 -4.20
N SER A 78 -0.54 10.09 -4.55
CA SER A 78 0.76 10.63 -4.92
C SER A 78 1.66 10.82 -3.70
N MET A 79 2.97 10.76 -3.90
CA MET A 79 3.95 11.07 -2.87
C MET A 79 4.19 12.59 -2.84
N THR A 80 3.88 13.23 -1.71
CA THR A 80 4.06 14.67 -1.54
C THR A 80 5.37 14.98 -0.83
N PHE A 81 5.76 16.27 -0.79
CA PHE A 81 6.90 16.71 0.01
C PHE A 81 6.72 16.38 1.50
N ALA A 82 5.51 16.56 2.03
CA ALA A 82 5.23 16.24 3.43
C ALA A 82 5.45 14.74 3.71
N HIS A 83 4.98 13.88 2.83
CA HIS A 83 5.23 12.44 2.91
C HIS A 83 6.71 12.12 2.89
N ALA A 84 7.44 12.70 1.94
CA ALA A 84 8.87 12.45 1.75
C ALA A 84 9.71 12.90 2.95
N GLU A 85 9.44 14.11 3.45
CA GLU A 85 10.16 14.61 4.63
C GLU A 85 9.88 13.78 5.86
N ARG A 86 8.62 13.41 6.11
CA ARG A 86 8.25 12.57 7.26
C ARG A 86 8.91 11.20 7.15
N ALA A 87 8.86 10.56 5.99
CA ALA A 87 9.48 9.25 5.77
C ALA A 87 10.98 9.29 6.04
N GLY A 88 11.66 10.35 5.58
CA GLY A 88 13.09 10.51 5.76
C GLY A 88 13.49 10.84 7.19
N LYS A 89 12.76 11.73 7.86
CA LYS A 89 13.10 12.24 9.20
C LYS A 89 12.60 11.35 10.34
N TRP A 90 11.65 10.47 10.11
CA TRP A 90 11.06 9.63 11.15
C TRP A 90 12.15 8.89 11.91
N PRO A 91 12.32 9.10 13.24
CA PRO A 91 13.41 8.52 14.01
C PRO A 91 13.14 7.05 14.34
N HIS A 92 12.99 6.24 13.32
CA HIS A 92 12.74 4.81 13.42
C HIS A 92 13.83 4.05 12.67
N ALA A 93 14.29 2.93 13.24
CA ALA A 93 15.41 2.18 12.71
C ALA A 93 15.13 1.44 11.39
N HIS A 94 13.86 1.19 11.06
CA HIS A 94 13.52 0.48 9.83
C HIS A 94 13.94 1.27 8.60
N GLY A 95 14.82 0.68 7.78
CA GLY A 95 15.50 1.40 6.70
C GLY A 95 14.87 1.26 5.32
N ASP A 96 13.86 0.38 5.14
CA ASP A 96 13.24 0.21 3.83
C ASP A 96 12.49 1.47 3.41
N PRO A 97 12.90 2.14 2.30
CA PRO A 97 12.32 3.41 1.91
C PRO A 97 10.84 3.31 1.49
N PHE A 98 10.44 2.20 0.90
CA PHE A 98 9.05 1.99 0.49
C PHE A 98 8.13 1.88 1.69
N ASP A 99 8.53 1.08 2.69
CA ASP A 99 7.78 0.91 3.93
C ASP A 99 7.71 2.21 4.73
N ARG A 100 8.82 2.96 4.80
CA ARG A 100 8.86 4.26 5.45
C ARG A 100 7.89 5.24 4.80
N MET A 101 7.83 5.24 3.47
CA MET A 101 6.91 6.10 2.72
C MET A 101 5.45 5.73 2.99
N LEU A 102 5.11 4.44 2.97
CA LEU A 102 3.75 3.98 3.25
C LEU A 102 3.32 4.34 4.67
N ALA A 103 4.22 4.16 5.64
CA ALA A 103 3.95 4.54 7.03
C ALA A 103 3.70 6.06 7.16
N ALA A 104 4.51 6.88 6.52
CA ALA A 104 4.34 8.33 6.52
C ALA A 104 3.02 8.75 5.88
N GLN A 105 2.66 8.13 4.77
CA GLN A 105 1.39 8.41 4.09
C GLN A 105 0.19 8.01 4.95
N SER A 106 0.24 6.84 5.55
CA SER A 106 -0.81 6.38 6.47
C SER A 106 -1.02 7.38 7.61
N GLU A 107 0.05 7.83 8.24
CA GLU A 107 -0.02 8.80 9.33
C GLU A 107 -0.59 10.15 8.89
N ILE A 108 -0.02 10.73 7.84
CA ILE A 108 -0.39 12.07 7.37
C ILE A 108 -1.82 12.10 6.83
N GLU A 109 -2.17 11.12 6.00
CA GLU A 109 -3.50 11.05 5.38
C GLU A 109 -4.56 10.47 6.32
N ARG A 110 -4.14 9.94 7.47
CA ARG A 110 -5.02 9.29 8.45
C ARG A 110 -5.84 8.15 7.85
N ILE A 111 -5.16 7.31 7.09
CA ILE A 111 -5.74 6.14 6.47
C ILE A 111 -5.05 4.91 7.05
N PRO A 112 -5.77 3.92 7.61
CA PRO A 112 -5.13 2.71 8.10
C PRO A 112 -4.45 1.96 6.97
N LEU A 113 -3.30 1.37 7.26
CA LEU A 113 -2.50 0.61 6.31
C LEU A 113 -2.82 -0.89 6.42
N ALA A 114 -3.24 -1.50 5.32
CA ALA A 114 -3.40 -2.95 5.27
C ALA A 114 -2.02 -3.58 5.08
N THR A 115 -1.53 -4.21 6.13
CA THR A 115 -0.21 -4.86 6.17
C THR A 115 -0.16 -5.93 7.24
N ASN A 116 0.57 -7.01 6.99
CA ASN A 116 0.92 -8.00 8.02
C ASN A 116 2.38 -7.89 8.45
N ASP A 117 3.10 -6.87 7.99
CA ASP A 117 4.52 -6.70 8.29
C ASP A 117 4.69 -6.04 9.68
N GLU A 118 5.22 -6.79 10.64
CA GLU A 118 5.48 -6.30 11.98
C GLU A 118 6.43 -5.12 12.01
N LYS A 119 7.36 -5.03 11.06
CA LYS A 119 8.31 -3.92 10.97
C LYS A 119 7.60 -2.61 10.62
N ILE A 120 6.55 -2.67 9.80
CA ILE A 120 5.71 -1.50 9.48
C ILE A 120 4.81 -1.17 10.67
N ASP A 121 4.19 -2.17 11.27
CA ASP A 121 3.35 -1.98 12.45
C ASP A 121 4.11 -1.30 13.60
N ALA A 122 5.41 -1.58 13.72
CA ALA A 122 6.26 -0.98 14.73
C ALA A 122 6.40 0.55 14.63
N PHE A 123 6.02 1.18 13.51
CA PHE A 123 5.95 2.65 13.42
C PHE A 123 4.84 3.24 14.30
N GLY A 124 3.93 2.44 14.81
CA GLY A 124 2.83 2.90 15.66
C GLY A 124 1.65 3.50 14.88
N ILE A 125 1.59 3.29 13.59
CA ILE A 125 0.45 3.68 12.75
C ILE A 125 -0.69 2.67 12.91
N GLU A 126 -1.90 3.06 12.50
CA GLU A 126 -3.03 2.13 12.46
C GLU A 126 -2.86 1.14 11.31
N THR A 127 -2.89 -0.15 11.63
CA THR A 127 -2.79 -1.23 10.66
C THR A 127 -4.01 -2.13 10.70
N ILE A 128 -4.28 -2.79 9.58
CA ILE A 128 -5.38 -3.75 9.43
C ILE A 128 -4.82 -5.00 8.76
N TRP A 129 -5.20 -6.16 9.32
CA TRP A 129 -4.86 -7.44 8.69
C TRP A 129 -5.80 -8.57 9.11
#